data_71a24e8f21da077c7879f1239ef82079
#
_entry.id   71a24e8f21da077c7879f1239ef82079
#
_cell.length_a   1.000
_cell.length_b   1.000
_cell.length_c   1.000
_cell.angle_alpha   90.00
_cell.angle_beta   90.00
_cell.angle_gamma   90.00
#
_symmetry.space_group_name_H-M   'P 1'
#
loop_
_entity.id
_entity.type
_entity.pdbx_description
1 polymer ?
#
loop_
_entity_poly.entity_id
_entity_poly.type
_entity_poly.pdbx_seq_one_letter_code
_entity_poly.pdbx_strand_id
1 'polypeptide(L)'
;MNPCIRCKADKIKYEDGICPYISGEDHLPLRCVGFWAKEKLYYLGRYMAVFNASMKDKWPKRAYIELFAGPGLGIIRNSGQITKGSPLLAIEQAVPFGRSVFVDINTEALSALEKRAMQLRPGAAIRFIPRDCNSAIDEIRTGIDSTYLVLTFIDPTSMQAKFSTIKNLTQGLRMDLIINFPLQAINRSYTCALQGYEQKYDDFFGTNEWKLILKGYSDFRSVGARLLDLYKNQLRSIGYGQISDLTDRQSSESGEILVRGPKNIPLYYLIFAGKHKIAYKFWDEIQKIRANSQRRLL
;
A
#
# COMPACT_ATOMS: atom_id res chain seq x y z
N MET A 1 13.70 -28.03 4.60
CA MET A 1 14.28 -27.30 3.45
C MET A 1 13.75 -25.87 3.45
N ASN A 2 14.61 -24.88 3.22
CA ASN A 2 14.15 -23.48 3.16
C ASN A 2 13.26 -23.31 1.91
N PRO A 3 11.96 -23.01 2.06
CA PRO A 3 11.00 -22.92 0.96
C PRO A 3 11.41 -21.91 -0.11
N CYS A 4 12.06 -20.81 0.26
CA CYS A 4 12.48 -19.79 -0.69
C CYS A 4 13.56 -20.20 -1.69
N ILE A 5 14.25 -21.33 -1.46
CA ILE A 5 15.22 -21.90 -2.42
C ILE A 5 14.49 -22.55 -3.57
N ARG A 6 13.33 -23.17 -3.31
CA ARG A 6 12.54 -23.88 -4.32
C ARG A 6 12.02 -22.96 -5.42
N CYS A 7 11.56 -21.75 -5.07
CA CYS A 7 11.09 -20.76 -6.06
C CYS A 7 12.17 -20.36 -7.08
N LYS A 8 13.45 -20.40 -6.71
CA LYS A 8 14.57 -20.14 -7.63
C LYS A 8 14.86 -21.33 -8.54
N ALA A 9 14.84 -22.54 -7.97
CA ALA A 9 15.12 -23.76 -8.70
C ALA A 9 14.03 -24.09 -9.73
N ASP A 10 12.78 -23.94 -9.36
CA ASP A 10 11.63 -24.38 -10.16
C ASP A 10 11.13 -23.28 -11.13
N LYS A 11 11.68 -22.04 -11.10
CA LYS A 11 11.26 -20.89 -11.92
C LYS A 11 9.75 -20.62 -11.87
N ILE A 12 9.09 -21.05 -10.82
CA ILE A 12 7.65 -20.94 -10.68
C ILE A 12 7.31 -19.46 -10.41
N LYS A 13 6.62 -18.83 -11.35
CA LYS A 13 5.99 -17.51 -11.19
C LYS A 13 4.54 -17.74 -10.77
N TYR A 14 4.24 -17.41 -9.53
CA TYR A 14 2.84 -17.33 -9.09
C TYR A 14 2.28 -15.99 -9.52
N GLU A 15 1.26 -15.98 -10.36
CA GLU A 15 0.65 -14.75 -10.91
C GLU A 15 0.03 -13.88 -9.83
N ASP A 16 -0.50 -14.49 -8.79
CA ASP A 16 -1.13 -13.84 -7.64
C ASP A 16 -0.14 -13.45 -6.51
N GLY A 17 1.13 -13.85 -6.62
CA GLY A 17 2.15 -13.61 -5.60
C GLY A 17 1.98 -14.45 -4.34
N ILE A 18 1.07 -15.43 -4.32
CA ILE A 18 0.89 -16.35 -3.19
C ILE A 18 1.97 -17.43 -3.29
N CYS A 19 2.69 -17.61 -2.18
CA CYS A 19 3.62 -18.70 -2.04
C CYS A 19 2.83 -19.99 -1.77
N PRO A 20 3.09 -21.11 -2.48
CA PRO A 20 2.42 -22.40 -2.22
C PRO A 20 2.84 -23.00 -0.89
N TYR A 21 3.67 -22.31 -0.14
CA TYR A 21 4.06 -22.75 1.18
C TYR A 21 3.01 -22.40 2.20
N ILE A 22 2.67 -23.41 2.95
CA ILE A 22 1.81 -23.36 4.10
C ILE A 22 2.69 -23.05 5.32
N SER A 23 2.26 -22.17 6.20
CA SER A 23 2.93 -21.92 7.47
C SER A 23 3.01 -23.21 8.29
N GLY A 24 4.16 -23.48 8.89
CA GLY A 24 4.32 -24.62 9.78
C GLY A 24 3.56 -24.50 11.11
N GLU A 25 3.16 -23.25 11.47
CA GLU A 25 2.47 -22.99 12.73
C GLU A 25 0.95 -23.16 12.61
N ASP A 26 0.34 -22.56 11.59
CA ASP A 26 -1.12 -22.51 11.46
C ASP A 26 -1.67 -23.28 10.24
N HIS A 27 -0.78 -23.86 9.44
CA HIS A 27 -1.13 -24.62 8.22
C HIS A 27 -1.93 -23.81 7.19
N LEU A 28 -1.79 -22.49 7.18
CA LEU A 28 -2.46 -21.58 6.26
C LEU A 28 -1.46 -20.99 5.23
N PRO A 29 -1.94 -20.57 4.05
CA PRO A 29 -1.09 -20.02 3.00
C PRO A 29 -0.33 -18.77 3.44
N LEU A 30 0.88 -18.61 2.88
CA LEU A 30 1.78 -17.48 3.06
C LEU A 30 1.95 -16.73 1.73
N ARG A 31 2.27 -15.43 1.81
CA ARG A 31 2.68 -14.64 0.65
C ARG A 31 4.21 -14.56 0.57
N CYS A 32 4.77 -14.89 -0.59
CA CYS A 32 6.20 -14.69 -0.82
C CYS A 32 6.51 -13.20 -1.00
N VAL A 33 7.37 -12.65 -0.12
CA VAL A 33 7.74 -11.24 -0.13
C VAL A 33 9.25 -11.06 -0.22
N GLY A 34 9.70 -9.93 -0.79
CA GLY A 34 11.09 -9.54 -0.71
C GLY A 34 11.41 -8.88 0.64
N PHE A 35 12.71 -8.83 1.00
CA PHE A 35 13.15 -8.20 2.25
C PHE A 35 12.75 -6.70 2.34
N TRP A 36 12.62 -6.03 1.20
CA TRP A 36 12.19 -4.63 1.11
C TRP A 36 10.75 -4.37 1.59
N ALA A 37 9.92 -5.43 1.73
CA ALA A 37 8.61 -5.31 2.33
C ALA A 37 8.68 -4.78 3.78
N LYS A 38 9.77 -5.07 4.52
CA LYS A 38 10.00 -4.57 5.88
C LYS A 38 10.01 -3.04 5.94
N GLU A 39 10.55 -2.38 4.91
CA GLU A 39 10.59 -0.91 4.85
C GLU A 39 9.18 -0.33 4.79
N LYS A 40 8.36 -0.82 3.88
CA LYS A 40 6.95 -0.42 3.77
C LYS A 40 6.18 -0.65 5.07
N LEU A 41 6.33 -1.83 5.66
CA LEU A 41 5.65 -2.20 6.92
C LEU A 41 6.11 -1.34 8.10
N TYR A 42 7.37 -0.91 8.13
CA TYR A 42 7.88 0.02 9.13
C TYR A 42 7.12 1.36 9.09
N TYR A 43 7.06 2.02 7.93
CA TYR A 43 6.37 3.30 7.79
C TYR A 43 4.88 3.19 8.08
N LEU A 44 4.23 2.17 7.53
CA LEU A 44 2.81 1.92 7.74
C LEU A 44 2.49 1.67 9.22
N GLY A 45 3.23 0.78 9.88
CA GLY A 45 3.01 0.45 11.29
C GLY A 45 3.23 1.64 12.21
N ARG A 46 4.25 2.46 11.94
CA ARG A 46 4.51 3.70 12.70
C ARG A 46 3.40 4.72 12.48
N TYR A 47 2.93 4.88 11.23
CA TYR A 47 1.84 5.80 10.97
C TYR A 47 0.54 5.35 11.64
N MET A 48 0.17 4.07 11.59
CA MET A 48 -0.98 3.52 12.29
C MET A 48 -0.92 3.82 13.80
N ALA A 49 0.25 3.63 14.43
CA ALA A 49 0.42 3.86 15.86
C ALA A 49 0.21 5.33 16.23
N VAL A 50 0.86 6.25 15.51
CA VAL A 50 0.70 7.70 15.75
C VAL A 50 -0.72 8.16 15.43
N PHE A 51 -1.30 7.72 14.32
CA PHE A 51 -2.68 8.01 13.91
C PHE A 51 -3.67 7.63 15.02
N ASN A 52 -3.62 6.39 15.49
CA ASN A 52 -4.54 5.91 16.52
C ASN A 52 -4.30 6.59 17.87
N ALA A 53 -3.05 6.68 18.33
CA ALA A 53 -2.73 7.28 19.64
C ALA A 53 -3.10 8.76 19.71
N SER A 54 -2.82 9.53 18.62
CA SER A 54 -3.06 10.98 18.60
C SER A 54 -4.51 11.35 18.33
N MET A 55 -5.28 10.44 17.69
CA MET A 55 -6.64 10.76 17.26
C MET A 55 -7.73 10.10 18.11
N LYS A 56 -7.41 9.19 19.04
CA LYS A 56 -8.40 8.41 19.82
C LYS A 56 -9.44 9.27 20.56
N ASP A 57 -9.01 10.38 21.14
CA ASP A 57 -9.87 11.25 21.94
C ASP A 57 -10.65 12.26 21.07
N LYS A 58 -10.06 12.66 19.94
CA LYS A 58 -10.67 13.62 18.99
C LYS A 58 -11.61 12.94 17.99
N TRP A 59 -11.28 11.70 17.63
CA TRP A 59 -12.00 10.86 16.67
C TRP A 59 -12.23 9.47 17.24
N PRO A 60 -13.29 9.29 18.06
CA PRO A 60 -13.60 7.97 18.64
C PRO A 60 -13.85 6.92 17.57
N LYS A 61 -14.48 7.30 16.45
CA LYS A 61 -14.71 6.43 15.30
C LYS A 61 -13.52 6.50 14.34
N ARG A 62 -12.65 5.49 14.39
CA ARG A 62 -11.53 5.34 13.46
C ARG A 62 -11.65 4.03 12.72
N ALA A 63 -11.41 4.08 11.41
CA ALA A 63 -11.43 2.88 10.55
C ALA A 63 -10.12 2.69 9.80
N TYR A 64 -9.79 1.44 9.55
CA TYR A 64 -8.72 1.02 8.65
C TYR A 64 -9.29 0.28 7.47
N ILE A 65 -8.86 0.64 6.27
CA ILE A 65 -9.22 -0.05 5.03
C ILE A 65 -7.92 -0.48 4.35
N GLU A 66 -7.86 -1.72 3.92
CA GLU A 66 -6.73 -2.21 3.13
C GLU A 66 -7.23 -2.89 1.86
N LEU A 67 -6.75 -2.39 0.73
CA LEU A 67 -6.95 -3.00 -0.57
C LEU A 67 -5.72 -3.85 -0.90
N PHE A 68 -5.93 -5.08 -1.36
CA PHE A 68 -4.89 -6.10 -1.60
C PHE A 68 -4.29 -6.67 -0.31
N ALA A 69 -5.15 -7.08 0.63
CA ALA A 69 -4.76 -7.46 1.99
C ALA A 69 -3.87 -8.73 2.06
N GLY A 70 -4.08 -9.69 1.17
CA GLY A 70 -3.35 -10.96 1.19
C GLY A 70 -3.64 -11.82 2.43
N PRO A 71 -2.81 -12.85 2.69
CA PRO A 71 -3.08 -13.84 3.75
C PRO A 71 -2.65 -13.39 5.17
N GLY A 72 -2.17 -12.18 5.35
CA GLY A 72 -1.73 -11.64 6.65
C GLY A 72 -0.32 -12.03 7.07
N LEU A 73 0.20 -13.18 6.68
CA LEU A 73 1.59 -13.57 6.90
C LEU A 73 2.35 -13.68 5.58
N GLY A 74 3.63 -13.32 5.61
CA GLY A 74 4.54 -13.48 4.49
C GLY A 74 5.78 -14.27 4.85
N ILE A 75 6.39 -14.91 3.84
CA ILE A 75 7.72 -15.51 3.94
C ILE A 75 8.72 -14.69 3.16
N ILE A 76 9.79 -14.26 3.82
CA ILE A 76 10.83 -13.45 3.18
C ILE A 76 11.67 -14.32 2.27
N ARG A 77 11.68 -13.95 0.98
CA ARG A 77 12.46 -14.65 -0.05
C ARG A 77 13.94 -14.73 0.35
N ASN A 78 14.52 -15.89 0.14
CA ASN A 78 15.92 -16.27 0.44
C ASN A 78 16.25 -16.51 1.92
N SER A 79 15.56 -15.92 2.88
CA SER A 79 15.81 -16.20 4.30
C SER A 79 14.87 -17.24 4.89
N GLY A 80 13.66 -17.41 4.32
CA GLY A 80 12.60 -18.24 4.89
C GLY A 80 11.97 -17.69 6.15
N GLN A 81 12.34 -16.46 6.57
CA GLN A 81 11.78 -15.83 7.75
C GLN A 81 10.32 -15.49 7.54
N ILE A 82 9.45 -15.94 8.45
CA ILE A 82 8.05 -15.53 8.50
C ILE A 82 7.95 -14.10 9.05
N THR A 83 7.09 -13.29 8.44
CA THR A 83 6.84 -11.92 8.85
C THR A 83 5.35 -11.60 8.81
N LYS A 84 4.88 -10.78 9.75
CA LYS A 84 3.52 -10.25 9.70
C LYS A 84 3.38 -9.28 8.53
N GLY A 85 2.27 -9.38 7.81
CA GLY A 85 1.86 -8.41 6.80
C GLY A 85 1.12 -7.23 7.40
N SER A 86 0.79 -6.28 6.56
CA SER A 86 0.08 -5.05 6.92
C SER A 86 -1.24 -5.29 7.66
N PRO A 87 -2.11 -6.25 7.29
CA PRO A 87 -3.38 -6.45 7.98
C PRO A 87 -3.18 -6.86 9.46
N LEU A 88 -2.24 -7.77 9.73
CA LEU A 88 -1.99 -8.20 11.12
C LEU A 88 -1.36 -7.07 11.93
N LEU A 89 -0.50 -6.24 11.34
CA LEU A 89 0.01 -5.04 12.00
C LEU A 89 -1.11 -4.06 12.38
N ALA A 90 -2.12 -3.92 11.52
CA ALA A 90 -3.27 -3.05 11.80
C ALA A 90 -4.13 -3.60 12.96
N ILE A 91 -4.34 -4.92 13.00
CA ILE A 91 -5.13 -5.59 14.02
C ILE A 91 -4.44 -5.55 15.39
N GLU A 92 -3.10 -5.64 15.41
CA GLU A 92 -2.29 -5.64 16.65
C GLU A 92 -2.02 -4.26 17.24
N GLN A 93 -2.50 -3.18 16.63
CA GLN A 93 -2.26 -1.83 17.18
C GLN A 93 -2.67 -1.74 18.65
N ALA A 94 -1.80 -1.17 19.50
CA ALA A 94 -2.05 -0.99 20.93
C ALA A 94 -3.33 -0.18 21.19
N VAL A 95 -3.54 0.87 20.39
CA VAL A 95 -4.83 1.58 20.30
C VAL A 95 -5.52 1.08 19.03
N PRO A 96 -6.57 0.25 19.13
CA PRO A 96 -7.17 -0.38 17.96
C PRO A 96 -7.98 0.60 17.09
N PHE A 97 -8.13 0.23 15.83
CA PHE A 97 -9.19 0.80 15.00
C PHE A 97 -10.54 0.28 15.47
N GLY A 98 -11.56 1.15 15.46
CA GLY A 98 -12.93 0.77 15.82
C GLY A 98 -13.58 -0.13 14.76
N ARG A 99 -13.06 -0.10 13.51
CA ARG A 99 -13.48 -0.94 12.40
C ARG A 99 -12.32 -1.17 11.44
N SER A 100 -12.20 -2.38 10.89
CA SER A 100 -11.24 -2.69 9.83
C SER A 100 -11.94 -3.37 8.66
N VAL A 101 -11.50 -3.05 7.44
CA VAL A 101 -12.02 -3.68 6.20
C VAL A 101 -10.81 -4.15 5.38
N PHE A 102 -10.78 -5.44 5.10
CA PHE A 102 -9.73 -6.07 4.30
C PHE A 102 -10.31 -6.61 3.01
N VAL A 103 -9.74 -6.21 1.89
CA VAL A 103 -10.19 -6.57 0.55
C VAL A 103 -9.10 -7.31 -0.18
N ASP A 104 -9.40 -8.46 -0.72
CA ASP A 104 -8.52 -9.18 -1.63
C ASP A 104 -9.36 -10.03 -2.59
N ILE A 105 -8.96 -10.10 -3.85
CA ILE A 105 -9.66 -10.94 -4.83
C ILE A 105 -9.38 -12.43 -4.59
N ASN A 106 -8.26 -12.75 -3.95
CA ASN A 106 -7.90 -14.12 -3.61
C ASN A 106 -8.62 -14.58 -2.34
N THR A 107 -9.66 -15.39 -2.53
CA THR A 107 -10.52 -15.89 -1.45
C THR A 107 -9.77 -16.75 -0.44
N GLU A 108 -8.81 -17.56 -0.88
CA GLU A 108 -8.02 -18.43 -0.02
C GLU A 108 -7.08 -17.59 0.88
N ALA A 109 -6.41 -16.59 0.31
CA ALA A 109 -5.58 -15.68 1.05
C ALA A 109 -6.40 -14.91 2.11
N LEU A 110 -7.56 -14.42 1.72
CA LEU A 110 -8.41 -13.65 2.62
C LEU A 110 -9.01 -14.53 3.74
N SER A 111 -9.37 -15.78 3.45
CA SER A 111 -9.81 -16.76 4.45
C SER A 111 -8.70 -17.07 5.46
N ALA A 112 -7.44 -17.17 5.00
CA ALA A 112 -6.30 -17.34 5.90
C ALA A 112 -6.11 -16.12 6.81
N LEU A 113 -6.25 -14.91 6.26
CA LEU A 113 -6.20 -13.67 7.04
C LEU A 113 -7.31 -13.64 8.08
N GLU A 114 -8.54 -14.00 7.72
CA GLU A 114 -9.68 -14.03 8.64
C GLU A 114 -9.42 -14.94 9.84
N LYS A 115 -8.96 -16.17 9.62
CA LYS A 115 -8.61 -17.11 10.69
C LYS A 115 -7.55 -16.54 11.63
N ARG A 116 -6.47 -15.94 11.07
CA ARG A 116 -5.40 -15.30 11.85
C ARG A 116 -5.91 -14.09 12.65
N ALA A 117 -6.76 -13.28 12.02
CA ALA A 117 -7.34 -12.10 12.65
C ALA A 117 -8.23 -12.47 13.84
N MET A 118 -9.06 -13.50 13.71
CA MET A 118 -9.95 -13.97 14.77
C MET A 118 -9.18 -14.57 15.96
N GLN A 119 -8.05 -15.23 15.70
CA GLN A 119 -7.16 -15.71 16.77
C GLN A 119 -6.45 -14.56 17.47
N LEU A 120 -6.01 -13.54 16.70
CA LEU A 120 -5.21 -12.43 17.21
C LEU A 120 -6.04 -11.46 18.05
N ARG A 121 -7.27 -11.16 17.62
CA ARG A 121 -8.19 -10.24 18.30
C ARG A 121 -9.64 -10.72 18.16
N PRO A 122 -10.07 -11.66 18.97
CA PRO A 122 -11.47 -12.13 18.99
C PRO A 122 -12.42 -10.96 19.23
N GLY A 123 -13.54 -10.92 18.49
CA GLY A 123 -14.57 -9.89 18.65
C GLY A 123 -14.26 -8.52 18.04
N ALA A 124 -13.12 -8.34 17.37
CA ALA A 124 -12.84 -7.11 16.64
C ALA A 124 -13.84 -6.91 15.48
N ALA A 125 -14.26 -5.65 15.26
CA ALA A 125 -15.16 -5.30 14.16
C ALA A 125 -14.41 -5.29 12.82
N ILE A 126 -14.21 -6.47 12.25
CA ILE A 126 -13.47 -6.68 11.01
C ILE A 126 -14.43 -7.20 9.94
N ARG A 127 -14.27 -6.69 8.71
CA ARG A 127 -14.94 -7.20 7.53
C ARG A 127 -13.92 -7.67 6.51
N PHE A 128 -14.16 -8.83 5.92
CA PHE A 128 -13.36 -9.42 4.86
C PHE A 128 -14.20 -9.45 3.58
N ILE A 129 -13.68 -8.88 2.49
CA ILE A 129 -14.40 -8.73 1.22
C ILE A 129 -13.60 -9.49 0.13
N PRO A 130 -14.03 -10.70 -0.26
CA PRO A 130 -13.36 -11.52 -1.26
C PRO A 130 -13.76 -11.08 -2.68
N ARG A 131 -13.38 -9.86 -3.07
CA ARG A 131 -13.72 -9.24 -4.36
C ARG A 131 -12.60 -8.39 -4.92
N ASP A 132 -12.70 -8.08 -6.21
CA ASP A 132 -11.93 -7.00 -6.82
C ASP A 132 -12.33 -5.66 -6.17
N CYS A 133 -11.36 -4.96 -5.61
CA CYS A 133 -11.56 -3.67 -4.95
C CYS A 133 -12.21 -2.62 -5.87
N ASN A 134 -12.01 -2.73 -7.20
CA ASN A 134 -12.58 -1.81 -8.17
C ASN A 134 -14.11 -1.94 -8.32
N SER A 135 -14.66 -3.09 -7.95
CA SER A 135 -16.11 -3.36 -8.00
C SER A 135 -16.78 -3.41 -6.61
N ALA A 136 -16.01 -3.26 -5.53
CA ALA A 136 -16.49 -3.48 -4.17
C ALA A 136 -16.68 -2.18 -3.34
N ILE A 137 -16.68 -1.00 -3.96
CA ILE A 137 -16.64 0.29 -3.25
C ILE A 137 -17.81 0.46 -2.29
N ASP A 138 -19.03 0.16 -2.71
CA ASP A 138 -20.22 0.31 -1.84
C ASP A 138 -20.16 -0.63 -0.65
N GLU A 139 -19.67 -1.86 -0.86
CA GLU A 139 -19.49 -2.84 0.19
C GLU A 139 -18.38 -2.40 1.15
N ILE A 140 -17.25 -1.88 0.65
CA ILE A 140 -16.14 -1.36 1.45
C ILE A 140 -16.61 -0.21 2.34
N ARG A 141 -17.42 0.70 1.80
CA ARG A 141 -17.94 1.88 2.50
C ARG A 141 -19.07 1.60 3.47
N THR A 142 -19.71 0.43 3.40
CA THR A 142 -20.85 0.09 4.27
C THR A 142 -20.51 0.29 5.75
N GLY A 143 -21.25 1.18 6.43
CA GLY A 143 -21.07 1.51 7.85
C GLY A 143 -19.83 2.35 8.15
N ILE A 144 -19.22 2.99 7.14
CA ILE A 144 -18.19 4.01 7.28
C ILE A 144 -18.70 5.30 6.63
N ASP A 145 -18.98 6.30 7.43
CA ASP A 145 -19.52 7.59 7.03
C ASP A 145 -18.56 8.75 7.39
N SER A 146 -19.00 9.99 7.19
CA SER A 146 -18.22 11.20 7.46
C SER A 146 -17.86 11.41 8.94
N THR A 147 -18.40 10.63 9.87
CA THR A 147 -18.07 10.66 11.30
C THR A 147 -16.81 9.83 11.61
N TYR A 148 -16.35 9.01 10.65
CA TYR A 148 -15.10 8.26 10.80
C TYR A 148 -13.89 9.07 10.34
N LEU A 149 -12.79 8.91 11.06
CA LEU A 149 -11.45 9.20 10.55
C LEU A 149 -10.86 7.90 10.01
N VAL A 150 -10.50 7.88 8.74
CA VAL A 150 -10.12 6.65 8.03
C VAL A 150 -8.65 6.70 7.64
N LEU A 151 -7.95 5.58 7.82
CA LEU A 151 -6.66 5.32 7.19
C LEU A 151 -6.84 4.21 6.16
N THR A 152 -6.43 4.45 4.93
CA THR A 152 -6.48 3.45 3.87
C THR A 152 -5.09 3.13 3.34
N PHE A 153 -4.79 1.84 3.25
CA PHE A 153 -3.59 1.32 2.62
C PHE A 153 -3.93 0.65 1.28
N ILE A 154 -3.23 1.04 0.22
CA ILE A 154 -3.44 0.54 -1.15
C ILE A 154 -2.12 -0.03 -1.64
N ASP A 155 -2.00 -1.37 -1.67
CA ASP A 155 -0.76 -2.09 -1.92
C ASP A 155 -0.83 -3.06 -3.11
N PRO A 156 -1.13 -2.58 -4.32
CA PRO A 156 -1.16 -3.44 -5.50
C PRO A 156 0.25 -3.92 -5.88
N THR A 157 0.33 -5.09 -6.50
CA THR A 157 1.59 -5.58 -7.08
C THR A 157 1.90 -4.94 -8.43
N SER A 158 0.91 -4.31 -9.07
CA SER A 158 0.98 -3.65 -10.36
C SER A 158 -0.07 -2.51 -10.41
N MET A 159 -0.44 -2.05 -11.58
CA MET A 159 -1.48 -1.05 -11.83
C MET A 159 -2.90 -1.66 -11.74
N GLN A 160 -3.25 -2.29 -10.61
CA GLN A 160 -4.55 -2.97 -10.43
C GLN A 160 -5.62 -2.07 -9.82
N ALA A 161 -5.22 -1.13 -8.96
CA ALA A 161 -6.14 -0.15 -8.38
C ALA A 161 -6.44 0.95 -9.41
N LYS A 162 -7.68 1.05 -9.87
CA LYS A 162 -8.11 2.14 -10.75
C LYS A 162 -8.16 3.46 -9.98
N PHE A 163 -7.82 4.56 -10.63
CA PHE A 163 -7.93 5.87 -9.99
C PHE A 163 -9.38 6.22 -9.62
N SER A 164 -10.34 5.81 -10.45
CA SER A 164 -11.78 5.94 -10.16
C SER A 164 -12.18 5.24 -8.85
N THR A 165 -11.58 4.10 -8.54
CA THR A 165 -11.77 3.39 -7.27
C THR A 165 -11.34 4.25 -6.09
N ILE A 166 -10.15 4.86 -6.16
CA ILE A 166 -9.65 5.74 -5.11
C ILE A 166 -10.54 6.98 -4.96
N LYS A 167 -10.92 7.60 -6.09
CA LYS A 167 -11.84 8.76 -6.10
C LYS A 167 -13.16 8.44 -5.41
N ASN A 168 -13.80 7.32 -5.78
CA ASN A 168 -15.10 6.94 -5.23
C ASN A 168 -15.00 6.51 -3.76
N LEU A 169 -13.92 5.80 -3.39
CA LEU A 169 -13.67 5.38 -2.01
C LEU A 169 -13.53 6.58 -1.07
N THR A 170 -12.84 7.63 -1.50
CA THR A 170 -12.49 8.79 -0.65
C THR A 170 -13.57 9.87 -0.61
N GLN A 171 -14.59 9.78 -1.48
CA GLN A 171 -15.62 10.80 -1.61
C GLN A 171 -16.43 10.98 -0.32
N GLY A 172 -16.43 12.21 0.22
CA GLY A 172 -17.17 12.57 1.44
C GLY A 172 -16.57 12.02 2.74
N LEU A 173 -15.40 11.35 2.71
CA LEU A 173 -14.75 10.80 3.88
C LEU A 173 -13.51 11.62 4.28
N ARG A 174 -13.21 11.63 5.58
CA ARG A 174 -11.94 12.11 6.13
C ARG A 174 -10.97 10.94 6.14
N MET A 175 -10.16 10.84 5.09
CA MET A 175 -9.35 9.65 4.82
C MET A 175 -7.92 10.04 4.49
N ASP A 176 -6.97 9.46 5.22
CA ASP A 176 -5.55 9.47 4.85
C ASP A 176 -5.23 8.24 4.03
N LEU A 177 -4.40 8.39 3.01
CA LEU A 177 -3.98 7.32 2.12
C LEU A 177 -2.49 7.06 2.24
N ILE A 178 -2.12 5.78 2.29
CA ILE A 178 -0.77 5.31 2.01
C ILE A 178 -0.87 4.40 0.78
N ILE A 179 -0.18 4.78 -0.31
CA ILE A 179 -0.33 4.13 -1.61
C ILE A 179 1.02 3.61 -2.07
N ASN A 180 1.09 2.35 -2.42
CA ASN A 180 2.20 1.78 -3.15
C ASN A 180 2.07 2.10 -4.64
N PHE A 181 2.85 3.07 -5.14
CA PHE A 181 2.94 3.40 -6.57
C PHE A 181 3.93 2.43 -7.24
N PRO A 182 3.47 1.52 -8.12
CA PRO A 182 4.23 0.36 -8.57
C PRO A 182 5.24 0.69 -9.68
N LEU A 183 6.27 1.49 -9.38
CA LEU A 183 7.25 2.01 -10.33
C LEU A 183 7.89 0.91 -11.20
N GLN A 184 8.28 -0.23 -10.58
CA GLN A 184 8.90 -1.32 -11.33
C GLN A 184 7.93 -2.04 -12.28
N ALA A 185 6.64 -2.13 -11.94
CA ALA A 185 5.64 -2.68 -12.84
C ALA A 185 5.42 -1.76 -14.03
N ILE A 186 5.38 -0.45 -13.82
CA ILE A 186 5.32 0.57 -14.86
C ILE A 186 6.56 0.46 -15.75
N ASN A 187 7.77 0.38 -15.17
CA ASN A 187 9.02 0.24 -15.91
C ASN A 187 9.05 -0.98 -16.85
N ARG A 188 8.45 -2.08 -16.44
CA ARG A 188 8.41 -3.30 -17.28
C ARG A 188 7.41 -3.22 -18.44
N SER A 189 6.47 -2.30 -18.39
CA SER A 189 5.37 -2.23 -19.37
C SER A 189 5.27 -0.90 -20.14
N TYR A 190 6.04 0.14 -19.78
CA TYR A 190 5.86 1.46 -20.38
C TYR A 190 6.18 1.48 -21.88
N THR A 191 7.13 0.67 -22.36
CA THR A 191 7.46 0.57 -23.78
C THR A 191 6.34 -0.06 -24.61
N CYS A 192 5.51 -0.91 -24.01
CA CYS A 192 4.36 -1.54 -24.63
C CYS A 192 3.05 -0.82 -24.29
N ALA A 193 3.09 0.26 -23.50
CA ALA A 193 1.90 0.94 -23.02
C ALA A 193 0.98 1.43 -24.14
N LEU A 194 1.57 1.89 -25.26
CA LEU A 194 0.85 2.33 -26.47
C LEU A 194 0.54 1.21 -27.47
N GLN A 195 0.72 -0.06 -27.08
CA GLN A 195 0.58 -1.25 -27.93
C GLN A 195 -0.39 -2.27 -27.30
N GLY A 196 -1.58 -1.78 -26.86
CA GLY A 196 -2.64 -2.64 -26.30
C GLY A 196 -2.77 -2.62 -24.79
N TYR A 197 -2.02 -1.78 -24.06
CA TYR A 197 -2.14 -1.61 -22.61
C TYR A 197 -2.73 -0.24 -22.20
N GLU A 198 -3.22 0.55 -23.15
CA GLU A 198 -3.71 1.91 -22.95
C GLU A 198 -4.79 1.97 -21.88
N GLN A 199 -5.77 1.09 -21.94
CA GLN A 199 -6.87 1.07 -20.98
C GLN A 199 -6.38 0.87 -19.53
N LYS A 200 -5.37 0.01 -19.33
CA LYS A 200 -4.79 -0.23 -18.01
C LYS A 200 -4.12 1.02 -17.44
N TYR A 201 -3.44 1.78 -18.30
CA TYR A 201 -2.82 3.04 -17.91
C TYR A 201 -3.87 4.14 -17.69
N ASP A 202 -4.86 4.26 -18.59
CA ASP A 202 -5.97 5.19 -18.42
C ASP A 202 -6.73 4.94 -17.11
N ASP A 203 -7.02 3.67 -16.78
CA ASP A 203 -7.65 3.28 -15.53
C ASP A 203 -6.80 3.62 -14.31
N PHE A 204 -5.50 3.32 -14.35
CA PHE A 204 -4.60 3.53 -13.22
C PHE A 204 -4.32 5.01 -12.96
N PHE A 205 -4.09 5.80 -14.01
CA PHE A 205 -3.83 7.24 -13.88
C PHE A 205 -5.12 8.09 -13.79
N GLY A 206 -6.28 7.55 -14.21
CA GLY A 206 -7.53 8.28 -14.27
C GLY A 206 -7.56 9.38 -15.35
N THR A 207 -6.61 9.35 -16.28
CA THR A 207 -6.43 10.30 -17.38
C THR A 207 -5.59 9.66 -18.48
N ASN A 208 -5.63 10.22 -19.69
CA ASN A 208 -4.80 9.79 -20.81
C ASN A 208 -3.53 10.65 -21.01
N GLU A 209 -3.27 11.62 -20.11
CA GLU A 209 -2.10 12.51 -20.20
C GLU A 209 -0.76 11.78 -20.11
N TRP A 210 -0.72 10.58 -19.51
CA TRP A 210 0.46 9.74 -19.50
C TRP A 210 1.02 9.45 -20.90
N LYS A 211 0.16 9.49 -21.95
CA LYS A 211 0.56 9.31 -23.35
C LYS A 211 1.52 10.41 -23.82
N LEU A 212 1.30 11.66 -23.37
CA LEU A 212 2.17 12.78 -23.67
C LEU A 212 3.54 12.63 -22.99
N ILE A 213 3.55 12.12 -21.76
CA ILE A 213 4.78 11.85 -21.02
C ILE A 213 5.61 10.80 -21.76
N LEU A 214 5.00 9.68 -22.20
CA LEU A 214 5.74 8.64 -22.93
C LEU A 214 6.28 9.12 -24.29
N LYS A 215 5.59 10.03 -24.96
CA LYS A 215 6.06 10.62 -26.23
C LYS A 215 7.17 11.66 -26.06
N GLY A 216 7.21 12.34 -24.90
CA GLY A 216 8.13 13.46 -24.66
C GLY A 216 9.47 13.05 -24.02
N TYR A 217 9.60 11.82 -23.51
CA TYR A 217 10.79 11.37 -22.80
C TYR A 217 11.21 9.97 -23.24
N SER A 218 12.51 9.78 -23.43
CA SER A 218 13.08 8.51 -23.90
C SER A 218 13.65 7.63 -22.78
N ASP A 219 14.07 8.23 -21.66
CA ASP A 219 14.63 7.48 -20.53
C ASP A 219 13.60 7.23 -19.43
N PHE A 220 13.65 6.02 -18.84
CA PHE A 220 12.69 5.62 -17.84
C PHE A 220 12.77 6.43 -16.53
N ARG A 221 13.93 6.98 -16.17
CA ARG A 221 14.05 7.75 -14.93
C ARG A 221 13.19 9.01 -15.02
N SER A 222 13.29 9.74 -16.13
CA SER A 222 12.46 10.92 -16.41
C SER A 222 10.98 10.55 -16.56
N VAL A 223 10.67 9.50 -17.31
CA VAL A 223 9.32 8.97 -17.47
C VAL A 223 8.71 8.61 -16.10
N GLY A 224 9.42 7.83 -15.28
CA GLY A 224 8.93 7.39 -13.98
C GLY A 224 8.62 8.56 -13.03
N ALA A 225 9.48 9.57 -12.98
CA ALA A 225 9.27 10.77 -12.17
C ALA A 225 8.03 11.55 -12.65
N ARG A 226 7.88 11.76 -13.96
CA ARG A 226 6.73 12.47 -14.53
C ARG A 226 5.41 11.73 -14.34
N LEU A 227 5.43 10.41 -14.46
CA LEU A 227 4.24 9.58 -14.19
C LEU A 227 3.87 9.61 -12.70
N LEU A 228 4.83 9.66 -11.79
CA LEU A 228 4.58 9.88 -10.37
C LEU A 228 3.95 11.25 -10.12
N ASP A 229 4.48 12.32 -10.73
CA ASP A 229 3.92 13.67 -10.63
C ASP A 229 2.48 13.74 -11.18
N LEU A 230 2.22 13.06 -12.30
CA LEU A 230 0.87 12.95 -12.88
C LEU A 230 -0.09 12.30 -11.87
N TYR A 231 0.32 11.17 -11.27
CA TYR A 231 -0.49 10.47 -10.28
C TYR A 231 -0.77 11.34 -9.03
N LYS A 232 0.24 12.07 -8.54
CA LYS A 232 0.09 13.04 -7.46
C LYS A 232 -0.87 14.17 -7.83
N ASN A 233 -0.83 14.67 -9.07
CA ASN A 233 -1.77 15.67 -9.56
C ASN A 233 -3.21 15.16 -9.58
N GLN A 234 -3.43 13.90 -9.95
CA GLN A 234 -4.74 13.29 -9.84
C GLN A 234 -5.23 13.21 -8.38
N LEU A 235 -4.35 12.86 -7.43
CA LEU A 235 -4.70 12.88 -6.00
C LEU A 235 -5.07 14.32 -5.53
N ARG A 236 -4.35 15.34 -6.02
CA ARG A 236 -4.69 16.75 -5.73
C ARG A 236 -6.07 17.11 -6.24
N SER A 237 -6.45 16.65 -7.43
CA SER A 237 -7.77 16.94 -8.04
C SER A 237 -8.96 16.40 -7.23
N ILE A 238 -8.72 15.40 -6.36
CA ILE A 238 -9.74 14.83 -5.47
C ILE A 238 -9.60 15.30 -4.01
N GLY A 239 -8.87 16.41 -3.78
CA GLY A 239 -8.82 17.10 -2.49
C GLY A 239 -7.66 16.74 -1.58
N TYR A 240 -6.58 16.12 -2.10
CA TYR A 240 -5.32 15.91 -1.37
C TYR A 240 -4.30 17.02 -1.70
N GLY A 241 -4.72 18.29 -1.65
CA GLY A 241 -3.99 19.44 -2.16
C GLY A 241 -2.63 19.73 -1.53
N GLN A 242 -2.36 19.21 -0.34
CA GLN A 242 -1.14 19.52 0.39
C GLN A 242 0.07 18.65 0.00
N ILE A 243 -0.08 17.64 -0.86
CA ILE A 243 1.05 16.84 -1.37
C ILE A 243 2.13 17.73 -2.04
N SER A 244 1.78 18.95 -2.47
CA SER A 244 2.67 19.88 -3.19
C SER A 244 3.30 20.98 -2.35
N ASP A 245 2.71 21.31 -1.20
CA ASP A 245 3.19 22.47 -0.41
C ASP A 245 4.46 22.14 0.40
N LEU A 246 4.86 20.85 0.41
CA LEU A 246 6.13 20.40 1.00
C LEU A 246 7.31 20.51 0.02
N THR A 247 7.08 20.92 -1.21
CA THR A 247 8.13 21.19 -2.20
C THR A 247 8.72 22.59 -2.13
N ASP A 248 8.74 23.21 -0.96
CA ASP A 248 9.64 24.34 -0.74
C ASP A 248 11.07 23.77 -0.84
N ARG A 249 11.81 24.19 -1.88
CA ARG A 249 13.09 23.64 -2.34
C ARG A 249 14.24 23.66 -1.31
N GLN A 250 13.93 24.00 -0.06
CA GLN A 250 14.87 23.99 1.06
C GLN A 250 14.67 22.84 2.05
N SER A 251 13.53 22.12 2.00
CA SER A 251 13.35 20.87 2.73
C SER A 251 13.36 19.71 1.74
N SER A 252 14.26 18.76 1.91
CA SER A 252 14.42 17.54 1.12
C SER A 252 13.28 16.52 1.30
N GLU A 253 12.09 16.96 1.63
CA GLU A 253 11.01 16.14 2.16
C GLU A 253 9.84 16.11 1.17
N SER A 254 9.98 15.26 0.13
CA SER A 254 8.84 14.81 -0.64
C SER A 254 8.00 13.88 0.25
N GLY A 255 6.68 13.99 0.22
CA GLY A 255 5.79 13.10 0.98
C GLY A 255 5.81 11.63 0.53
N GLU A 256 6.64 11.28 -0.46
CA GLU A 256 6.85 9.93 -0.95
C GLU A 256 8.19 9.34 -0.50
N ILE A 257 8.22 8.02 -0.32
CA ILE A 257 9.40 7.25 0.05
C ILE A 257 9.73 6.29 -1.09
N LEU A 258 10.94 6.43 -1.66
CA LEU A 258 11.42 5.49 -2.66
C LEU A 258 11.97 4.23 -1.99
N VAL A 259 11.29 3.11 -2.18
CA VAL A 259 11.73 1.80 -1.71
C VAL A 259 12.54 1.11 -2.80
N ARG A 260 13.71 0.61 -2.39
CA ARG A 260 14.68 -0.01 -3.29
C ARG A 260 14.87 -1.49 -2.95
N GLY A 261 15.09 -2.27 -4.00
CA GLY A 261 15.42 -3.69 -3.92
C GLY A 261 16.90 -3.98 -3.97
N PRO A 262 17.27 -5.23 -4.27
CA PRO A 262 18.67 -5.64 -4.48
C PRO A 262 19.34 -4.77 -5.53
N LYS A 263 20.67 -4.55 -5.38
CA LYS A 263 21.47 -3.71 -6.28
C LYS A 263 20.95 -2.27 -6.40
N ASN A 264 20.27 -1.78 -5.35
CA ASN A 264 19.76 -0.42 -5.27
C ASN A 264 18.70 -0.07 -6.37
N ILE A 265 18.02 -1.09 -6.91
CA ILE A 265 17.01 -0.91 -7.98
C ILE A 265 15.74 -0.29 -7.39
N PRO A 266 15.25 0.84 -7.94
CA PRO A 266 13.96 1.40 -7.55
C PRO A 266 12.82 0.42 -7.81
N LEU A 267 11.98 0.16 -6.80
CA LEU A 267 10.87 -0.79 -6.89
C LEU A 267 9.52 -0.08 -6.94
N TYR A 268 9.28 0.79 -5.96
CA TYR A 268 8.02 1.53 -5.84
C TYR A 268 8.22 2.78 -5.00
N TYR A 269 7.31 3.73 -5.14
CA TYR A 269 7.16 4.83 -4.19
C TYR A 269 6.04 4.53 -3.21
N LEU A 270 6.27 4.80 -1.95
CA LEU A 270 5.22 4.84 -0.95
C LEU A 270 4.75 6.29 -0.84
N ILE A 271 3.56 6.58 -1.40
CA ILE A 271 2.96 7.90 -1.42
C ILE A 271 2.09 8.04 -0.17
N PHE A 272 2.29 9.11 0.58
CA PHE A 272 1.37 9.54 1.62
C PHE A 272 0.49 10.69 1.11
N ALA A 273 -0.82 10.59 1.32
CA ALA A 273 -1.77 11.64 0.99
C ALA A 273 -2.78 11.83 2.14
N GLY A 274 -2.65 12.94 2.86
CA GLY A 274 -3.53 13.32 3.94
C GLY A 274 -4.40 14.52 3.57
N LYS A 275 -5.57 14.66 4.20
CA LYS A 275 -6.44 15.83 4.03
C LYS A 275 -6.18 16.94 5.04
N HIS A 276 -5.30 16.71 6.03
CA HIS A 276 -5.03 17.69 7.09
C HIS A 276 -3.53 17.83 7.35
N LYS A 277 -3.07 19.07 7.63
CA LYS A 277 -1.64 19.38 7.87
C LYS A 277 -0.99 18.53 8.96
N ILE A 278 -1.73 18.13 10.00
CA ILE A 278 -1.20 17.30 11.09
C ILE A 278 -0.79 15.92 10.62
N ALA A 279 -1.46 15.37 9.62
CA ALA A 279 -1.15 14.07 9.03
C ALA A 279 0.25 14.07 8.39
N TYR A 280 0.60 15.16 7.69
CA TYR A 280 1.94 15.35 7.11
C TYR A 280 3.01 15.52 8.18
N LYS A 281 2.73 16.24 9.27
CA LYS A 281 3.68 16.36 10.39
C LYS A 281 4.02 14.98 10.98
N PHE A 282 3.02 14.12 11.15
CA PHE A 282 3.27 12.75 11.61
C PHE A 282 4.12 11.95 10.63
N TRP A 283 3.81 12.06 9.33
CA TRP A 283 4.56 11.36 8.29
C TRP A 283 6.02 11.81 8.23
N ASP A 284 6.27 13.11 8.27
CA ASP A 284 7.62 13.70 8.25
C ASP A 284 8.44 13.26 9.46
N GLU A 285 7.85 13.28 10.67
CA GLU A 285 8.55 12.82 11.88
C GLU A 285 8.93 11.34 11.80
N ILE A 286 8.09 10.49 11.22
CA ILE A 286 8.41 9.08 11.01
C ILE A 286 9.59 8.91 10.06
N GLN A 287 9.65 9.71 8.99
CA GLN A 287 10.78 9.70 8.04
C GLN A 287 12.08 10.14 8.72
N LYS A 288 12.06 11.22 9.50
CA LYS A 288 13.23 11.72 10.26
C LYS A 288 13.76 10.66 11.24
N ILE A 289 12.90 10.00 11.99
CA ILE A 289 13.28 8.92 12.91
C ILE A 289 13.96 7.79 12.16
N ARG A 290 13.46 7.37 11.01
CA ARG A 290 14.04 6.30 10.20
C ARG A 290 15.42 6.68 9.67
N ALA A 291 15.56 7.88 9.12
CA ALA A 291 16.84 8.38 8.61
C ALA A 291 17.92 8.44 9.71
N ASN A 292 17.56 8.90 10.90
CA ASN A 292 18.46 8.96 12.05
C ASN A 292 18.85 7.58 12.57
N SER A 293 17.93 6.62 12.56
CA SER A 293 18.23 5.23 12.96
C SER A 293 19.19 4.54 11.98
N GLN A 294 19.08 4.82 10.69
CA GLN A 294 19.99 4.28 9.69
C GLN A 294 21.40 4.88 9.80
N ARG A 295 21.53 6.19 10.11
CA ARG A 295 22.85 6.85 10.31
C ARG A 295 23.60 6.34 11.54
N ARG A 296 22.92 5.82 12.56
CA ARG A 296 23.56 5.24 13.76
C ARG A 296 24.07 3.80 13.57
N LEU A 297 23.72 3.18 12.45
CA LEU A 297 24.13 1.80 12.10
C LEU A 297 25.25 1.77 11.06
N LEU A 298 25.68 2.92 10.56
CA LEU A 298 26.84 3.15 9.70
C LEU A 298 27.99 3.76 10.51
#